data_646fd0a17cd10ee850959fb437527dd6
#
_entry.id   646fd0a17cd10ee850959fb437527dd6
#
_cell.length_a   1.000
_cell.length_b   1.000
_cell.length_c   1.000
_cell.angle_alpha   90.00
_cell.angle_beta   90.00
_cell.angle_gamma   90.00
#
_symmetry.space_group_name_H-M   'P 1'
#
loop_
_entity.id
_entity.type
_entity.pdbx_description
1 polymer ?
#
loop_
_entity_poly.entity_id
_entity_poly.type
_entity_poly.pdbx_seq_one_letter_code
_entity_poly.pdbx_strand_id
1 'polypeptide(L)'
;MPFLELSIAIAQHEQERVELALEEAGALAVTLLDAEVDTPNECAILEPGVGETPLWQRLVLNALFDVGTDRAGLLALLAELVPELAPGDIGLREVADQDWTRAWMADFKPMRFGRRLWIYPWNIEPPADAADAVVVRLDPGLAFGTGTHPTTALCLQWLDGLDLAGKHVIDYGCGSGVLAIAALKLGAARVSAIDNDPQALDASRDNARRNGVAQHLDLFAPEQFADTPADVLVANILAGPLAQLAPRFAACTRPGAPFALSGILQGQQQELLAIYALWFEALTLETREDWVRISGRRRA
;
A
#
# COMPACT_ATOMS: atom_id res chain seq x y z
N MET A 1 -18.61 14.10 -13.95
CA MET A 1 -19.86 13.73 -14.71
C MET A 1 -20.26 12.33 -14.29
N PRO A 2 -21.55 12.02 -14.12
CA PRO A 2 -21.95 10.65 -13.78
C PRO A 2 -21.60 9.69 -14.91
N PHE A 3 -21.44 8.41 -14.56
CA PHE A 3 -21.13 7.34 -15.50
C PHE A 3 -22.20 6.24 -15.42
N LEU A 4 -22.30 5.44 -16.47
CA LEU A 4 -23.03 4.18 -16.46
C LEU A 4 -22.00 3.07 -16.23
N GLU A 5 -22.15 2.30 -15.16
CA GLU A 5 -21.32 1.12 -14.89
C GLU A 5 -22.07 -0.14 -15.30
N LEU A 6 -21.40 -1.00 -16.02
CA LEU A 6 -21.86 -2.32 -16.40
C LEU A 6 -20.96 -3.36 -15.70
N SER A 7 -21.57 -4.33 -15.02
CA SER A 7 -20.86 -5.43 -14.33
C SER A 7 -21.24 -6.76 -14.94
N ILE A 8 -20.24 -7.60 -15.22
CA ILE A 8 -20.43 -8.95 -15.77
C ILE A 8 -19.55 -9.93 -15.00
N ALA A 9 -20.12 -11.03 -14.50
CA ALA A 9 -19.37 -12.13 -13.91
C ALA A 9 -19.03 -13.17 -15.00
N ILE A 10 -17.74 -13.51 -15.13
CA ILE A 10 -17.24 -14.44 -16.13
C ILE A 10 -16.21 -15.42 -15.58
N ALA A 11 -15.88 -16.47 -16.33
CA ALA A 11 -14.73 -17.31 -16.08
C ALA A 11 -13.44 -16.68 -16.66
N GLN A 12 -12.29 -17.01 -16.06
CA GLN A 12 -10.98 -16.48 -16.47
C GLN A 12 -10.72 -16.59 -17.98
N HIS A 13 -11.07 -17.72 -18.59
CA HIS A 13 -10.80 -17.99 -20.00
C HIS A 13 -11.63 -17.13 -20.97
N GLU A 14 -12.65 -16.42 -20.49
CA GLU A 14 -13.52 -15.55 -21.27
C GLU A 14 -13.06 -14.08 -21.23
N GLN A 15 -12.12 -13.74 -20.31
CA GLN A 15 -11.74 -12.38 -19.98
C GLN A 15 -11.34 -11.54 -21.21
N GLU A 16 -10.38 -12.00 -21.98
CA GLU A 16 -9.85 -11.24 -23.14
C GLU A 16 -10.95 -10.93 -24.18
N ARG A 17 -11.82 -11.91 -24.44
CA ARG A 17 -12.90 -11.74 -25.41
C ARG A 17 -13.97 -10.77 -24.90
N VAL A 18 -14.38 -10.90 -23.63
CA VAL A 18 -15.40 -10.01 -23.06
C VAL A 18 -14.87 -8.58 -22.89
N GLU A 19 -13.61 -8.43 -22.51
CA GLU A 19 -12.95 -7.13 -22.41
C GLU A 19 -12.91 -6.43 -23.78
N LEU A 20 -12.49 -7.12 -24.82
CA LEU A 20 -12.51 -6.58 -26.19
C LEU A 20 -13.92 -6.19 -26.63
N ALA A 21 -14.94 -6.98 -26.32
CA ALA A 21 -16.33 -6.66 -26.65
C ALA A 21 -16.83 -5.41 -25.91
N LEU A 22 -16.43 -5.22 -24.64
CA LEU A 22 -16.74 -4.02 -23.87
C LEU A 22 -16.05 -2.78 -24.45
N GLU A 23 -14.79 -2.89 -24.86
CA GLU A 23 -14.05 -1.82 -25.53
C GLU A 23 -14.70 -1.45 -26.88
N GLU A 24 -15.06 -2.45 -27.71
CA GLU A 24 -15.77 -2.24 -28.96
C GLU A 24 -17.13 -1.59 -28.77
N ALA A 25 -17.82 -1.91 -27.66
CA ALA A 25 -19.06 -1.27 -27.27
C ALA A 25 -18.87 0.17 -26.72
N GLY A 26 -17.63 0.65 -26.60
CA GLY A 26 -17.31 2.03 -26.22
C GLY A 26 -17.08 2.21 -24.72
N ALA A 27 -16.63 1.18 -24.00
CA ALA A 27 -16.21 1.32 -22.62
C ALA A 27 -15.05 2.31 -22.49
N LEU A 28 -15.16 3.23 -21.54
CA LEU A 28 -14.12 4.21 -21.22
C LEU A 28 -13.00 3.61 -20.37
N ALA A 29 -13.34 2.62 -19.56
CA ALA A 29 -12.42 1.85 -18.73
C ALA A 29 -13.05 0.49 -18.41
N VAL A 30 -12.23 -0.55 -18.29
CA VAL A 30 -12.61 -1.88 -17.79
C VAL A 30 -11.74 -2.23 -16.60
N THR A 31 -12.36 -2.67 -15.51
CA THR A 31 -11.68 -3.09 -14.28
C THR A 31 -12.02 -4.54 -14.01
N LEU A 32 -10.99 -5.34 -13.68
CA LEU A 32 -11.12 -6.75 -13.31
C LEU A 32 -11.12 -6.85 -11.79
N LEU A 33 -12.09 -7.59 -11.24
CA LEU A 33 -12.23 -7.84 -9.82
C LEU A 33 -12.36 -9.36 -9.58
N ASP A 34 -11.99 -9.81 -8.38
CA ASP A 34 -12.29 -11.17 -7.93
C ASP A 34 -13.81 -11.32 -7.75
N ALA A 35 -14.41 -12.33 -8.40
CA ALA A 35 -15.83 -12.63 -8.19
C ALA A 35 -16.11 -13.30 -6.84
N GLU A 36 -15.08 -13.81 -6.18
CA GLU A 36 -15.18 -14.50 -4.87
C GLU A 36 -14.74 -13.60 -3.71
N VAL A 37 -14.56 -12.29 -3.93
CA VAL A 37 -14.20 -11.34 -2.87
C VAL A 37 -15.19 -11.44 -1.70
N ASP A 38 -14.68 -11.37 -0.46
CA ASP A 38 -15.45 -11.52 0.79
C ASP A 38 -16.13 -12.91 0.95
N THR A 39 -15.74 -13.91 0.17
CA THR A 39 -16.21 -15.30 0.32
C THR A 39 -15.11 -16.21 0.89
N PRO A 40 -15.44 -17.41 1.39
CA PRO A 40 -14.43 -18.38 1.79
C PRO A 40 -13.51 -18.87 0.67
N ASN A 41 -13.85 -18.58 -0.58
CA ASN A 41 -13.10 -18.97 -1.78
C ASN A 41 -12.26 -17.79 -2.34
N GLU A 42 -12.25 -16.67 -1.66
CA GLU A 42 -11.41 -15.53 -2.04
C GLU A 42 -9.94 -15.97 -2.14
N CYS A 43 -9.33 -15.69 -3.27
CA CYS A 43 -7.94 -16.02 -3.54
C CYS A 43 -7.16 -14.75 -3.84
N ALA A 44 -6.32 -14.32 -2.90
CA ALA A 44 -5.44 -13.19 -3.12
C ALA A 44 -4.47 -13.49 -4.28
N ILE A 45 -4.43 -12.64 -5.29
CA ILE A 45 -3.34 -12.64 -6.27
C ILE A 45 -2.13 -12.06 -5.56
N LEU A 46 -1.22 -12.96 -5.20
CA LEU A 46 0.09 -12.60 -4.66
C LEU A 46 0.91 -11.93 -5.77
N GLU A 47 1.98 -11.24 -5.38
CA GLU A 47 2.87 -10.54 -6.31
C GLU A 47 3.21 -11.39 -7.54
N PRO A 48 2.78 -10.99 -8.73
CA PRO A 48 3.18 -11.71 -9.94
C PRO A 48 4.68 -11.54 -10.18
N GLY A 49 5.33 -12.59 -10.65
CA GLY A 49 6.68 -12.50 -11.16
C GLY A 49 6.77 -11.53 -12.36
N VAL A 50 7.99 -11.10 -12.69
CA VAL A 50 8.18 -10.19 -13.83
C VAL A 50 7.63 -10.81 -15.12
N GLY A 51 6.60 -10.20 -15.68
CA GLY A 51 5.91 -10.64 -16.90
C GLY A 51 4.76 -11.62 -16.65
N GLU A 52 4.43 -11.96 -15.43
CA GLU A 52 3.23 -12.72 -15.09
C GLU A 52 2.05 -11.77 -14.83
N THR A 53 0.89 -12.13 -15.37
CA THR A 53 -0.38 -11.44 -15.14
C THR A 53 -1.42 -12.46 -14.64
N PRO A 54 -1.27 -12.99 -13.41
CA PRO A 54 -2.23 -13.94 -12.89
C PRO A 54 -3.61 -13.28 -12.77
N LEU A 55 -4.65 -14.07 -13.04
CA LEU A 55 -6.05 -13.66 -12.91
C LEU A 55 -6.78 -14.68 -12.06
N TRP A 56 -7.85 -14.24 -11.38
CA TRP A 56 -8.75 -15.13 -10.66
C TRP A 56 -9.49 -16.07 -11.62
N GLN A 57 -9.86 -17.25 -11.15
CA GLN A 57 -10.60 -18.21 -11.96
C GLN A 57 -12.01 -17.73 -12.35
N ARG A 58 -12.61 -16.90 -11.49
CA ARG A 58 -13.85 -16.19 -11.72
C ARG A 58 -13.64 -14.69 -11.52
N LEU A 59 -14.11 -13.91 -12.46
CA LEU A 59 -13.91 -12.47 -12.54
C LEU A 59 -15.24 -11.74 -12.58
N VAL A 60 -15.26 -10.54 -12.02
CA VAL A 60 -16.26 -9.52 -12.35
C VAL A 60 -15.56 -8.43 -13.16
N LEU A 61 -16.04 -8.20 -14.38
CA LEU A 61 -15.62 -7.06 -15.18
C LEU A 61 -16.57 -5.91 -14.91
N ASN A 62 -16.03 -4.79 -14.46
CA ASN A 62 -16.75 -3.53 -14.34
C ASN A 62 -16.30 -2.60 -15.47
N ALA A 63 -17.21 -2.29 -16.38
CA ALA A 63 -16.95 -1.38 -17.48
C ALA A 63 -17.70 -0.06 -17.27
N LEU A 64 -17.00 1.07 -17.46
CA LEU A 64 -17.58 2.40 -17.37
C LEU A 64 -17.91 2.92 -18.77
N PHE A 65 -19.11 3.48 -18.90
CA PHE A 65 -19.59 4.15 -20.11
C PHE A 65 -20.04 5.58 -19.78
N ASP A 66 -20.18 6.41 -20.82
CA ASP A 66 -20.84 7.71 -20.65
C ASP A 66 -22.27 7.51 -20.12
N VAL A 67 -22.73 8.38 -19.25
CA VAL A 67 -24.07 8.31 -18.67
C VAL A 67 -25.18 8.38 -19.74
N GLY A 68 -24.91 9.05 -20.87
CA GLY A 68 -25.82 9.17 -22.03
C GLY A 68 -25.86 7.94 -22.94
N THR A 69 -25.13 6.87 -22.64
CA THR A 69 -25.10 5.65 -23.45
C THR A 69 -26.50 5.00 -23.51
N ASP A 70 -26.94 4.69 -24.72
CA ASP A 70 -28.19 3.93 -24.93
C ASP A 70 -28.06 2.52 -24.35
N ARG A 71 -28.71 2.30 -23.21
CA ARG A 71 -28.64 1.01 -22.50
C ARG A 71 -29.19 -0.16 -23.31
N ALA A 72 -30.24 0.09 -24.07
CA ALA A 72 -30.84 -0.97 -24.90
C ALA A 72 -29.93 -1.33 -26.07
N GLY A 73 -29.34 -0.34 -26.73
CA GLY A 73 -28.37 -0.53 -27.81
C GLY A 73 -27.10 -1.21 -27.32
N LEU A 74 -26.58 -0.82 -26.13
CA LEU A 74 -25.43 -1.44 -25.50
C LEU A 74 -25.67 -2.95 -25.23
N LEU A 75 -26.79 -3.29 -24.60
CA LEU A 75 -27.14 -4.68 -24.32
C LEU A 75 -27.36 -5.51 -25.59
N ALA A 76 -27.96 -4.92 -26.62
CA ALA A 76 -28.15 -5.58 -27.91
C ALA A 76 -26.79 -5.86 -28.60
N LEU A 77 -25.87 -4.90 -28.60
CA LEU A 77 -24.53 -5.06 -29.13
C LEU A 77 -23.72 -6.12 -28.39
N LEU A 78 -23.76 -6.11 -27.05
CA LEU A 78 -23.08 -7.13 -26.26
C LEU A 78 -23.65 -8.54 -26.48
N ALA A 79 -24.98 -8.67 -26.65
CA ALA A 79 -25.60 -9.94 -27.01
C ALA A 79 -25.17 -10.45 -28.39
N GLU A 80 -24.79 -9.56 -29.31
CA GLU A 80 -24.24 -9.92 -30.61
C GLU A 80 -22.76 -10.32 -30.53
N LEU A 81 -21.94 -9.56 -29.75
CA LEU A 81 -20.51 -9.79 -29.61
C LEU A 81 -20.18 -10.99 -28.71
N VAL A 82 -20.99 -11.21 -27.68
CA VAL A 82 -20.83 -12.29 -26.69
C VAL A 82 -22.18 -13.01 -26.47
N PRO A 83 -22.62 -13.84 -27.39
CA PRO A 83 -23.96 -14.44 -27.37
C PRO A 83 -24.27 -15.36 -26.17
N GLU A 84 -23.25 -15.85 -25.50
CA GLU A 84 -23.38 -16.70 -24.32
C GLU A 84 -23.69 -15.94 -23.03
N LEU A 85 -23.53 -14.61 -23.00
CA LEU A 85 -23.91 -13.81 -21.85
C LEU A 85 -25.44 -13.73 -21.76
N ALA A 86 -25.98 -14.27 -20.68
CA ALA A 86 -27.39 -14.11 -20.43
C ALA A 86 -27.69 -12.66 -19.92
N PRO A 87 -28.82 -12.04 -20.34
CA PRO A 87 -29.16 -10.70 -19.86
C PRO A 87 -29.25 -10.56 -18.33
N GLY A 88 -29.45 -11.68 -17.61
CA GLY A 88 -29.48 -11.74 -16.17
C GLY A 88 -28.10 -11.69 -15.48
N ASP A 89 -27.02 -11.90 -16.25
CA ASP A 89 -25.65 -11.87 -15.74
C ASP A 89 -25.03 -10.46 -15.84
N ILE A 90 -25.75 -9.52 -16.44
CA ILE A 90 -25.32 -8.13 -16.64
C ILE A 90 -26.01 -7.22 -15.64
N GLY A 91 -25.22 -6.64 -14.75
CA GLY A 91 -25.64 -5.57 -13.86
C GLY A 91 -25.41 -4.19 -14.53
N LEU A 92 -26.40 -3.29 -14.45
CA LEU A 92 -26.28 -1.90 -14.88
C LEU A 92 -26.65 -0.98 -13.74
N ARG A 93 -25.74 -0.03 -13.41
CA ARG A 93 -26.04 1.02 -12.43
C ARG A 93 -25.50 2.37 -12.88
N GLU A 94 -26.14 3.44 -12.46
CA GLU A 94 -25.57 4.77 -12.57
C GLU A 94 -24.62 5.02 -11.42
N VAL A 95 -23.41 5.45 -11.76
CA VAL A 95 -22.41 5.87 -10.79
C VAL A 95 -22.38 7.38 -10.80
N ALA A 96 -22.78 7.99 -9.70
CA ALA A 96 -22.70 9.44 -9.55
C ALA A 96 -21.25 9.89 -9.67
N ASP A 97 -21.04 11.05 -10.30
CA ASP A 97 -19.74 11.73 -10.23
C ASP A 97 -19.50 12.10 -8.76
N GLN A 98 -18.75 11.29 -8.09
CA GLN A 98 -18.27 11.59 -6.75
C GLN A 98 -16.81 11.97 -6.87
N ASP A 99 -16.42 13.02 -6.16
CA ASP A 99 -15.01 13.24 -5.88
C ASP A 99 -14.52 12.05 -5.03
N TRP A 100 -14.11 10.98 -5.73
CA TRP A 100 -13.65 9.73 -5.12
C TRP A 100 -12.51 9.97 -4.13
N THR A 101 -11.79 11.07 -4.30
CA THR A 101 -10.76 11.49 -3.35
C THR A 101 -11.37 11.90 -2.01
N ARG A 102 -12.66 12.24 -1.95
CA ARG A 102 -13.38 12.65 -0.74
C ARG A 102 -14.35 11.59 -0.20
N ALA A 103 -14.89 10.72 -1.04
CA ALA A 103 -15.89 9.75 -0.61
C ALA A 103 -15.36 8.82 0.50
N TRP A 104 -14.14 8.31 0.33
CA TRP A 104 -13.48 7.46 1.32
C TRP A 104 -12.81 8.24 2.48
N MET A 105 -12.57 9.56 2.33
CA MET A 105 -12.13 10.41 3.44
C MET A 105 -13.16 10.49 4.57
N ALA A 106 -14.44 10.31 4.28
CA ALA A 106 -15.50 10.32 5.30
C ALA A 106 -15.41 9.10 6.25
N ASP A 107 -14.89 8.00 5.79
CA ASP A 107 -14.72 6.76 6.57
C ASP A 107 -13.36 6.66 7.25
N PHE A 108 -12.40 7.56 6.93
CA PHE A 108 -11.08 7.55 7.52
C PHE A 108 -11.12 8.16 8.93
N LYS A 109 -10.97 7.28 9.93
CA LYS A 109 -11.02 7.62 11.36
C LYS A 109 -9.63 7.66 11.97
N PRO A 110 -9.44 8.39 13.08
CA PRO A 110 -8.20 8.32 13.84
C PRO A 110 -7.84 6.89 14.23
N MET A 111 -6.59 6.50 13.98
CA MET A 111 -6.09 5.15 14.24
C MET A 111 -4.91 5.20 15.21
N ARG A 112 -4.92 4.30 16.20
CA ARG A 112 -3.84 4.18 17.17
C ARG A 112 -2.91 3.02 16.82
N PHE A 113 -1.60 3.30 16.90
CA PHE A 113 -0.54 2.33 16.69
C PHE A 113 0.37 2.28 17.91
N GLY A 114 0.36 1.15 18.62
CA GLY A 114 1.15 1.00 19.85
C GLY A 114 0.58 1.80 21.03
N ARG A 115 1.45 2.51 21.78
CA ARG A 115 1.10 3.21 23.02
C ARG A 115 0.78 4.68 22.81
N ARG A 116 1.59 5.39 22.02
CA ARG A 116 1.57 6.84 21.88
C ARG A 116 1.20 7.32 20.47
N LEU A 117 1.53 6.51 19.44
CA LEU A 117 1.43 6.92 18.05
C LEU A 117 0.00 6.84 17.54
N TRP A 118 -0.43 7.90 16.85
CA TRP A 118 -1.72 8.01 16.22
C TRP A 118 -1.57 8.58 14.81
N ILE A 119 -2.41 8.10 13.89
CA ILE A 119 -2.65 8.73 12.59
C ILE A 119 -4.02 9.39 12.62
N TYR A 120 -4.06 10.67 12.30
CA TYR A 120 -5.27 11.48 12.21
C TYR A 120 -5.45 12.02 10.78
N PRO A 121 -6.65 11.93 10.21
CA PRO A 121 -6.98 12.71 9.02
C PRO A 121 -6.92 14.22 9.33
N TRP A 122 -6.68 15.04 8.30
CA TRP A 122 -6.53 16.48 8.48
C TRP A 122 -7.82 17.19 8.93
N ASN A 123 -8.97 16.60 8.63
CA ASN A 123 -10.29 17.13 9.00
C ASN A 123 -10.74 16.82 10.44
N ILE A 124 -9.97 16.04 11.19
CA ILE A 124 -10.29 15.66 12.58
C ILE A 124 -9.19 16.20 13.51
N GLU A 125 -9.58 17.04 14.46
CA GLU A 125 -8.64 17.53 15.47
C GLU A 125 -8.44 16.51 16.60
N PRO A 126 -7.19 16.25 17.03
CA PRO A 126 -6.91 15.44 18.20
C PRO A 126 -7.52 16.09 19.46
N PRO A 127 -8.03 15.28 20.40
CA PRO A 127 -8.55 15.82 21.65
C PRO A 127 -7.45 16.54 22.46
N ALA A 128 -7.83 17.65 23.13
CA ALA A 128 -6.90 18.52 23.84
C ALA A 128 -6.20 17.84 25.06
N ASP A 129 -6.77 16.76 25.56
CA ASP A 129 -6.26 15.97 26.69
C ASP A 129 -5.32 14.82 26.28
N ALA A 130 -5.03 14.69 24.99
CA ALA A 130 -4.10 13.68 24.46
C ALA A 130 -2.61 14.11 24.64
N ALA A 131 -2.23 14.54 25.84
CA ALA A 131 -0.91 15.13 26.12
C ALA A 131 0.28 14.23 25.78
N ASP A 132 0.10 12.89 25.84
CA ASP A 132 1.14 11.91 25.52
C ASP A 132 1.03 11.35 24.10
N ALA A 133 0.08 11.80 23.31
CA ALA A 133 -0.15 11.29 21.95
C ALA A 133 0.85 11.91 20.96
N VAL A 134 1.53 11.05 20.23
CA VAL A 134 2.33 11.42 19.06
C VAL A 134 1.44 11.33 17.82
N VAL A 135 1.08 12.48 17.28
CA VAL A 135 0.12 12.57 16.18
C VAL A 135 0.84 12.79 14.85
N VAL A 136 0.62 11.89 13.91
CA VAL A 136 0.91 12.05 12.49
C VAL A 136 -0.40 12.41 11.79
N ARG A 137 -0.40 13.52 11.07
CA ARG A 137 -1.54 13.92 10.23
C ARG A 137 -1.32 13.46 8.80
N LEU A 138 -2.23 12.66 8.32
CA LEU A 138 -2.15 12.09 6.97
C LEU A 138 -3.56 11.95 6.41
N ASP A 139 -3.78 12.53 5.24
CA ASP A 139 -4.93 12.13 4.44
C ASP A 139 -4.51 10.93 3.61
N PRO A 140 -5.39 9.96 3.48
CA PRO A 140 -5.21 8.93 2.49
C PRO A 140 -5.11 9.60 1.10
N GLY A 141 -4.07 9.32 0.36
CA GLY A 141 -3.79 9.90 -0.96
C GLY A 141 -3.49 8.83 -1.99
N LEU A 142 -3.05 9.27 -3.16
CA LEU A 142 -2.64 8.38 -4.26
C LEU A 142 -1.36 7.58 -3.93
N ALA A 143 -0.55 8.04 -2.96
CA ALA A 143 0.64 7.31 -2.53
C ALA A 143 0.29 6.23 -1.51
N PHE A 144 0.90 5.04 -1.67
CA PHE A 144 0.78 3.92 -0.74
C PHE A 144 1.24 4.31 0.68
N GLY A 145 0.62 3.70 1.72
CA GLY A 145 1.04 3.93 3.11
C GLY A 145 0.12 4.86 3.89
N THR A 146 -1.20 4.67 3.82
CA THR A 146 -2.20 5.45 4.60
C THR A 146 -2.29 5.05 6.08
N GLY A 147 -1.57 4.02 6.49
CA GLY A 147 -1.65 3.43 7.83
C GLY A 147 -2.74 2.35 7.97
N THR A 148 -3.70 2.27 7.07
CA THR A 148 -4.78 1.25 7.13
C THR A 148 -4.28 -0.14 6.80
N HIS A 149 -3.26 -0.26 5.95
CA HIS A 149 -2.74 -1.56 5.55
C HIS A 149 -2.02 -2.26 6.72
N PRO A 150 -2.23 -3.58 6.94
CA PRO A 150 -1.64 -4.33 8.04
C PRO A 150 -0.12 -4.20 8.14
N THR A 151 0.60 -4.16 7.01
CA THR A 151 2.06 -4.02 6.96
C THR A 151 2.54 -2.69 7.53
N THR A 152 1.86 -1.60 7.19
CA THR A 152 2.14 -0.25 7.72
C THR A 152 1.86 -0.21 9.22
N ALA A 153 0.75 -0.81 9.65
CA ALA A 153 0.39 -0.91 11.07
C ALA A 153 1.46 -1.65 11.89
N LEU A 154 1.97 -2.78 11.38
CA LEU A 154 3.05 -3.54 12.01
C LEU A 154 4.33 -2.71 12.17
N CYS A 155 4.71 -1.92 11.17
CA CYS A 155 5.89 -1.05 11.22
C CYS A 155 5.69 0.13 12.20
N LEU A 156 4.52 0.78 12.18
CA LEU A 156 4.21 1.89 13.07
C LEU A 156 4.19 1.46 14.56
N GLN A 157 3.60 0.30 14.85
CA GLN A 157 3.62 -0.28 16.20
C GLN A 157 5.04 -0.60 16.68
N TRP A 158 5.89 -1.11 15.78
CA TRP A 158 7.28 -1.38 16.08
C TRP A 158 8.07 -0.11 16.36
N LEU A 159 7.91 0.93 15.52
CA LEU A 159 8.55 2.24 15.74
C LEU A 159 8.13 2.88 17.07
N ASP A 160 6.84 2.81 17.45
CA ASP A 160 6.34 3.33 18.74
C ASP A 160 6.96 2.61 19.95
N GLY A 161 7.39 1.35 19.77
CA GLY A 161 8.07 0.56 20.80
C GLY A 161 9.55 0.89 20.99
N LEU A 162 10.16 1.71 20.11
CA LEU A 162 11.58 2.06 20.16
C LEU A 162 11.81 3.39 20.88
N ASP A 163 13.02 3.53 21.44
CA ASP A 163 13.57 4.84 21.81
C ASP A 163 14.29 5.44 20.60
N LEU A 164 13.63 6.39 19.94
CA LEU A 164 14.13 7.08 18.76
C LEU A 164 14.79 8.43 19.06
N ALA A 165 14.86 8.85 20.33
CA ALA A 165 15.42 10.14 20.69
C ALA A 165 16.84 10.31 20.16
N GLY A 166 17.05 11.34 19.33
CA GLY A 166 18.35 11.65 18.75
C GLY A 166 18.86 10.68 17.68
N LYS A 167 18.08 9.70 17.26
CA LYS A 167 18.49 8.66 16.31
C LYS A 167 18.40 9.12 14.85
N HIS A 168 19.25 8.54 14.01
CA HIS A 168 19.12 8.55 12.56
C HIS A 168 18.36 7.29 12.12
N VAL A 169 17.27 7.46 11.40
CA VAL A 169 16.42 6.39 10.87
C VAL A 169 16.51 6.35 9.35
N ILE A 170 16.53 5.17 8.77
CA ILE A 170 16.30 4.94 7.33
C ILE A 170 14.90 4.38 7.16
N ASP A 171 14.11 4.99 6.26
CA ASP A 171 12.83 4.48 5.75
C ASP A 171 13.01 4.17 4.25
N TYR A 172 13.11 2.88 3.91
CA TYR A 172 13.40 2.44 2.55
C TYR A 172 12.12 1.92 1.87
N GLY A 173 11.72 2.59 0.78
CA GLY A 173 10.40 2.46 0.17
C GLY A 173 9.40 3.32 0.95
N CYS A 174 9.67 4.62 1.06
CA CYS A 174 8.96 5.50 1.99
C CYS A 174 7.51 5.81 1.58
N GLY A 175 7.17 5.70 0.29
CA GLY A 175 5.82 5.97 -0.22
C GLY A 175 5.29 7.34 0.19
N SER A 176 4.23 7.37 0.98
CA SER A 176 3.65 8.60 1.54
C SER A 176 4.52 9.30 2.60
N GLY A 177 5.60 8.65 3.05
CA GLY A 177 6.47 9.10 4.14
C GLY A 177 5.92 8.83 5.54
N VAL A 178 4.87 8.04 5.69
CA VAL A 178 4.20 7.83 6.97
C VAL A 178 5.12 7.27 8.05
N LEU A 179 6.00 6.31 7.72
CA LEU A 179 6.95 5.72 8.68
C LEU A 179 8.05 6.71 9.03
N ALA A 180 8.59 7.42 8.04
CA ALA A 180 9.57 8.48 8.22
C ALA A 180 9.05 9.61 9.13
N ILE A 181 7.84 10.10 8.86
CA ILE A 181 7.19 11.16 9.64
C ILE A 181 6.90 10.66 11.07
N ALA A 182 6.41 9.42 11.21
CA ALA A 182 6.20 8.80 12.52
C ALA A 182 7.50 8.71 13.31
N ALA A 183 8.60 8.28 12.71
CA ALA A 183 9.90 8.23 13.37
C ALA A 183 10.37 9.61 13.86
N LEU A 184 10.22 10.66 13.04
CA LEU A 184 10.55 12.03 13.44
C LEU A 184 9.67 12.53 14.58
N LYS A 185 8.37 12.29 14.53
CA LYS A 185 7.44 12.66 15.61
C LYS A 185 7.70 11.89 16.91
N LEU A 186 8.25 10.66 16.82
CA LEU A 186 8.67 9.86 17.95
C LEU A 186 10.05 10.27 18.52
N GLY A 187 10.70 11.29 17.94
CA GLY A 187 11.93 11.89 18.46
C GLY A 187 13.20 11.61 17.68
N ALA A 188 13.13 10.96 16.52
CA ALA A 188 14.30 10.80 15.65
C ALA A 188 14.89 12.17 15.28
N ALA A 189 16.23 12.29 15.31
CA ALA A 189 16.92 13.53 14.97
C ALA A 189 16.84 13.83 13.47
N ARG A 190 16.88 12.78 12.64
CA ARG A 190 16.75 12.87 11.18
C ARG A 190 16.29 11.54 10.61
N VAL A 191 15.68 11.60 9.44
CA VAL A 191 15.31 10.42 8.65
C VAL A 191 15.82 10.59 7.23
N SER A 192 16.48 9.54 6.72
CA SER A 192 16.74 9.36 5.29
C SER A 192 15.64 8.47 4.73
N ALA A 193 14.77 9.04 3.89
CA ALA A 193 13.68 8.35 3.24
C ALA A 193 14.01 8.11 1.76
N ILE A 194 13.91 6.89 1.33
CA ILE A 194 14.32 6.45 0.00
C ILE A 194 13.11 5.88 -0.74
N ASP A 195 12.90 6.28 -1.99
CA ASP A 195 11.91 5.67 -2.87
C ASP A 195 12.36 5.77 -4.33
N ASN A 196 11.96 4.79 -5.15
CA ASN A 196 12.23 4.79 -6.59
C ASN A 196 11.19 5.58 -7.39
N ASP A 197 10.03 5.88 -6.80
CA ASP A 197 8.98 6.68 -7.42
C ASP A 197 9.13 8.16 -7.05
N PRO A 198 9.38 9.06 -8.01
CA PRO A 198 9.43 10.49 -7.75
C PRO A 198 8.14 11.06 -7.14
N GLN A 199 6.97 10.48 -7.47
CA GLN A 199 5.69 10.90 -6.90
C GLN A 199 5.61 10.57 -5.41
N ALA A 200 6.16 9.42 -4.99
CA ALA A 200 6.26 9.05 -3.58
C ALA A 200 7.16 10.03 -2.80
N LEU A 201 8.31 10.43 -3.39
CA LEU A 201 9.20 11.42 -2.79
C LEU A 201 8.53 12.80 -2.65
N ASP A 202 7.75 13.22 -3.65
CA ASP A 202 6.99 14.48 -3.58
C ASP A 202 5.88 14.41 -2.53
N ALA A 203 5.12 13.30 -2.47
CA ALA A 203 4.11 13.08 -1.46
C ALA A 203 4.71 13.07 -0.03
N SER A 204 5.85 12.37 0.16
CA SER A 204 6.60 12.36 1.42
C SER A 204 7.03 13.76 1.85
N ARG A 205 7.53 14.57 0.91
CA ARG A 205 7.95 15.97 1.17
C ARG A 205 6.79 16.82 1.63
N ASP A 206 5.65 16.72 0.95
CA ASP A 206 4.47 17.52 1.26
C ASP A 206 3.83 17.09 2.59
N ASN A 207 3.75 15.79 2.84
CA ASN A 207 3.27 15.27 4.12
C ASN A 207 4.19 15.69 5.28
N ALA A 208 5.51 15.65 5.10
CA ALA A 208 6.47 16.10 6.12
C ALA A 208 6.37 17.60 6.41
N ARG A 209 6.17 18.44 5.37
CA ARG A 209 5.91 19.88 5.53
C ARG A 209 4.66 20.14 6.34
N ARG A 210 3.56 19.48 5.97
CA ARG A 210 2.28 19.60 6.68
C ARG A 210 2.38 19.13 8.14
N ASN A 211 3.22 18.13 8.43
CA ASN A 211 3.49 17.66 9.80
C ASN A 211 4.54 18.48 10.56
N GLY A 212 5.17 19.49 9.93
CA GLY A 212 6.17 20.36 10.56
C GLY A 212 7.50 19.68 10.85
N VAL A 213 7.86 18.62 10.07
CA VAL A 213 9.11 17.85 10.28
C VAL A 213 10.02 17.82 9.05
N ALA A 214 9.69 18.55 7.98
CA ALA A 214 10.40 18.52 6.71
C ALA A 214 11.90 18.87 6.82
N GLN A 215 12.29 19.69 7.79
CA GLN A 215 13.69 20.09 8.02
C GLN A 215 14.58 18.96 8.54
N HIS A 216 13.99 17.84 8.96
CA HIS A 216 14.67 16.65 9.48
C HIS A 216 14.51 15.43 8.57
N LEU A 217 13.89 15.61 7.40
CA LEU A 217 13.66 14.57 6.40
C LEU A 217 14.51 14.81 5.17
N ASP A 218 15.42 13.89 4.89
CA ASP A 218 16.20 13.86 3.66
C ASP A 218 15.59 12.81 2.72
N LEU A 219 15.31 13.20 1.47
CA LEU A 219 14.66 12.38 0.46
C LEU A 219 15.64 12.02 -0.66
N PHE A 220 15.69 10.75 -1.03
CA PHE A 220 16.64 10.24 -2.02
C PHE A 220 15.97 9.27 -2.99
N ALA A 221 16.34 9.33 -4.26
CA ALA A 221 16.24 8.17 -5.13
C ALA A 221 17.31 7.11 -4.72
N PRO A 222 17.09 5.82 -4.97
CA PRO A 222 18.01 4.76 -4.53
C PRO A 222 19.46 4.94 -4.97
N GLU A 223 19.69 5.53 -6.17
CA GLU A 223 21.02 5.79 -6.75
C GLU A 223 21.71 6.99 -6.09
N GLN A 224 20.95 7.88 -5.49
CA GLN A 224 21.44 9.11 -4.83
C GLN A 224 21.80 8.87 -3.36
N PHE A 225 21.31 7.76 -2.79
CA PHE A 225 21.56 7.47 -1.39
C PHE A 225 22.94 6.81 -1.18
N ALA A 226 23.77 7.48 -0.40
CA ALA A 226 25.18 7.12 -0.19
C ALA A 226 25.40 6.04 0.88
N ASP A 227 24.44 5.15 1.15
CA ASP A 227 24.53 4.03 2.09
C ASP A 227 25.10 4.41 3.48
N THR A 228 24.71 5.58 3.99
CA THR A 228 25.15 6.07 5.31
C THR A 228 24.54 5.23 6.43
N PRO A 229 25.37 4.63 7.33
CA PRO A 229 24.83 3.79 8.39
C PRO A 229 23.94 4.55 9.38
N ALA A 230 22.76 4.01 9.65
CA ALA A 230 21.74 4.56 10.55
C ALA A 230 21.61 3.76 11.86
N ASP A 231 20.98 4.36 12.84
CA ASP A 231 20.68 3.76 14.14
C ASP A 231 19.44 2.86 14.10
N VAL A 232 18.59 3.01 13.10
CA VAL A 232 17.38 2.21 12.86
C VAL A 232 17.13 2.12 11.37
N LEU A 233 16.71 0.95 10.88
CA LEU A 233 16.25 0.77 9.51
C LEU A 233 14.85 0.18 9.51
N VAL A 234 13.95 0.76 8.73
CA VAL A 234 12.62 0.21 8.43
C VAL A 234 12.43 0.17 6.92
N ALA A 235 11.80 -0.91 6.43
CA ALA A 235 11.38 -1.02 5.04
C ALA A 235 10.03 -1.75 4.97
N ASN A 236 9.08 -1.16 4.27
CA ASN A 236 7.75 -1.75 4.03
C ASN A 236 7.55 -1.86 2.52
N ILE A 237 8.21 -2.82 1.91
CA ILE A 237 8.21 -3.10 0.48
C ILE A 237 8.07 -4.60 0.24
N LEU A 238 7.90 -4.98 -1.01
CA LEU A 238 7.66 -6.35 -1.45
C LEU A 238 8.81 -7.31 -1.09
N ALA A 239 8.51 -8.60 -0.89
CA ALA A 239 9.47 -9.60 -0.45
C ALA A 239 10.64 -9.82 -1.41
N GLY A 240 10.40 -9.78 -2.74
CA GLY A 240 11.44 -9.93 -3.75
C GLY A 240 12.53 -8.85 -3.64
N PRO A 241 12.19 -7.54 -3.70
CA PRO A 241 13.12 -6.45 -3.43
C PRO A 241 13.80 -6.55 -2.06
N LEU A 242 13.09 -6.96 -0.98
CA LEU A 242 13.70 -7.15 0.33
C LEU A 242 14.84 -8.18 0.29
N ALA A 243 14.66 -9.30 -0.42
CA ALA A 243 15.71 -10.32 -0.58
C ALA A 243 16.94 -9.75 -1.27
N GLN A 244 16.76 -8.97 -2.33
CA GLN A 244 17.86 -8.37 -3.11
C GLN A 244 18.60 -7.28 -2.33
N LEU A 245 17.89 -6.50 -1.51
CA LEU A 245 18.45 -5.37 -0.77
C LEU A 245 19.13 -5.77 0.55
N ALA A 246 19.07 -7.03 0.98
CA ALA A 246 19.62 -7.48 2.25
C ALA A 246 21.09 -7.09 2.48
N PRO A 247 22.03 -7.22 1.51
CA PRO A 247 23.42 -6.75 1.67
C PRO A 247 23.51 -5.24 1.88
N ARG A 248 22.72 -4.47 1.12
CA ARG A 248 22.66 -3.01 1.24
C ARG A 248 22.12 -2.58 2.60
N PHE A 249 21.05 -3.21 3.06
CA PHE A 249 20.49 -2.94 4.38
C PHE A 249 21.49 -3.25 5.51
N ALA A 250 22.27 -4.32 5.35
CA ALA A 250 23.35 -4.62 6.29
C ALA A 250 24.46 -3.54 6.30
N ALA A 251 24.79 -2.96 5.16
CA ALA A 251 25.75 -1.86 5.05
C ALA A 251 25.19 -0.55 5.63
N CYS A 252 23.90 -0.27 5.43
CA CYS A 252 23.23 0.93 5.91
C CYS A 252 22.80 0.87 7.37
N THR A 253 22.98 -0.24 8.07
CA THR A 253 22.58 -0.41 9.48
C THR A 253 23.79 -0.56 10.37
N ARG A 254 23.93 0.27 11.40
CA ARG A 254 25.05 0.18 12.36
C ARG A 254 25.01 -1.15 13.10
N PRO A 255 26.19 -1.70 13.48
CA PRO A 255 26.24 -2.88 14.36
C PRO A 255 25.37 -2.72 15.60
N GLY A 256 24.58 -3.72 15.93
CA GLY A 256 23.64 -3.72 17.06
C GLY A 256 22.35 -2.91 16.84
N ALA A 257 22.25 -2.13 15.78
CA ALA A 257 21.07 -1.33 15.48
C ALA A 257 19.85 -2.20 15.10
N PRO A 258 18.63 -1.85 15.56
CA PRO A 258 17.41 -2.56 15.21
C PRO A 258 17.00 -2.28 13.77
N PHE A 259 16.33 -3.27 13.18
CA PHE A 259 15.70 -3.15 11.87
C PHE A 259 14.33 -3.82 11.85
N ALA A 260 13.47 -3.41 10.93
CA ALA A 260 12.20 -4.06 10.65
C ALA A 260 11.88 -4.04 9.14
N LEU A 261 11.33 -5.14 8.67
CA LEU A 261 10.89 -5.35 7.30
C LEU A 261 9.43 -5.78 7.31
N SER A 262 8.61 -5.23 6.44
CA SER A 262 7.24 -5.67 6.21
C SER A 262 6.89 -5.52 4.72
N GLY A 263 5.64 -5.78 4.34
CA GLY A 263 5.27 -6.02 2.95
C GLY A 263 5.50 -7.47 2.54
N ILE A 264 5.50 -8.36 3.53
CA ILE A 264 5.81 -9.79 3.39
C ILE A 264 4.54 -10.56 3.64
N LEU A 265 4.11 -11.38 2.70
CA LEU A 265 2.98 -12.29 2.88
C LEU A 265 3.38 -13.53 3.68
N GLN A 266 2.41 -14.10 4.39
CA GLN A 266 2.60 -15.40 5.03
C GLN A 266 3.03 -16.45 3.99
N GLY A 267 4.09 -17.21 4.32
CA GLY A 267 4.75 -18.14 3.40
C GLY A 267 6.06 -17.60 2.84
N GLN A 268 6.21 -16.30 2.60
CA GLN A 268 7.45 -15.71 2.06
C GLN A 268 8.54 -15.49 3.13
N GLN A 269 8.17 -15.45 4.40
CA GLN A 269 9.09 -15.08 5.49
C GLN A 269 10.26 -16.04 5.68
N GLN A 270 10.11 -17.33 5.35
CA GLN A 270 11.16 -18.33 5.58
C GLN A 270 12.42 -18.07 4.76
N GLU A 271 12.25 -17.72 3.50
CA GLU A 271 13.34 -17.36 2.61
C GLU A 271 14.05 -16.09 3.10
N LEU A 272 13.29 -15.06 3.44
CA LEU A 272 13.83 -13.81 3.95
C LEU A 272 14.58 -14.00 5.27
N LEU A 273 14.05 -14.81 6.20
CA LEU A 273 14.77 -15.15 7.44
C LEU A 273 16.13 -15.78 7.17
N ALA A 274 16.21 -16.72 6.22
CA ALA A 274 17.48 -17.37 5.86
C ALA A 274 18.48 -16.36 5.27
N ILE A 275 18.03 -15.46 4.39
CA ILE A 275 18.84 -14.42 3.79
C ILE A 275 19.34 -13.42 4.86
N TYR A 276 18.42 -12.88 5.67
CA TYR A 276 18.77 -11.86 6.65
C TYR A 276 19.59 -12.40 7.83
N ALA A 277 19.49 -13.68 8.18
CA ALA A 277 20.30 -14.31 9.21
C ALA A 277 21.82 -14.24 8.92
N LEU A 278 22.25 -13.96 7.70
CA LEU A 278 23.66 -13.77 7.35
C LEU A 278 24.22 -12.49 8.01
N TRP A 279 23.43 -11.46 8.14
CA TRP A 279 23.89 -10.14 8.62
C TRP A 279 23.19 -9.66 9.90
N PHE A 280 22.04 -10.27 10.22
CA PHE A 280 21.21 -9.85 11.36
C PHE A 280 20.97 -11.02 12.31
N GLU A 281 20.65 -10.71 13.55
CA GLU A 281 20.44 -11.67 14.62
C GLU A 281 19.20 -11.29 15.45
N ALA A 282 18.80 -12.15 16.40
CA ALA A 282 17.60 -11.98 17.22
C ALA A 282 16.35 -11.73 16.37
N LEU A 283 16.26 -12.45 15.24
CA LEU A 283 15.15 -12.30 14.30
C LEU A 283 13.84 -12.74 14.95
N THR A 284 12.83 -11.90 14.86
CA THR A 284 11.49 -12.13 15.38
C THR A 284 10.45 -11.88 14.30
N LEU A 285 9.33 -12.58 14.40
CA LEU A 285 8.20 -12.45 13.50
C LEU A 285 7.00 -11.89 14.26
N GLU A 286 6.27 -10.99 13.62
CA GLU A 286 4.94 -10.58 14.06
C GLU A 286 4.00 -10.62 12.85
N THR A 287 2.81 -11.16 13.04
CA THR A 287 1.81 -11.34 11.99
C THR A 287 0.56 -10.54 12.29
N ARG A 288 -0.03 -9.99 11.23
CA ARG A 288 -1.33 -9.36 11.28
C ARG A 288 -2.08 -9.67 9.99
N GLU A 289 -3.21 -10.36 10.11
CA GLU A 289 -3.92 -10.93 8.95
C GLU A 289 -2.95 -11.82 8.17
N ASP A 290 -2.85 -11.69 6.85
CA ASP A 290 -1.93 -12.47 6.01
C ASP A 290 -0.51 -11.87 5.88
N TRP A 291 -0.20 -10.83 6.65
CA TRP A 291 1.04 -10.09 6.53
C TRP A 291 1.98 -10.30 7.70
N VAL A 292 3.27 -10.23 7.39
CA VAL A 292 4.35 -10.49 8.33
C VAL A 292 5.28 -9.29 8.43
N ARG A 293 5.76 -9.02 9.65
CA ARG A 293 6.94 -8.20 9.92
C ARG A 293 8.07 -9.07 10.45
N ILE A 294 9.24 -8.95 9.84
CA ILE A 294 10.51 -9.48 10.37
C ILE A 294 11.23 -8.34 11.07
N SER A 295 11.70 -8.55 12.28
CA SER A 295 12.55 -7.56 12.97
C SER A 295 13.69 -8.25 13.72
N GLY A 296 14.75 -7.50 14.01
CA GLY A 296 15.93 -8.01 14.67
C GLY A 296 16.99 -6.91 14.86
N ARG A 297 18.26 -7.31 14.91
CA ARG A 297 19.40 -6.39 15.07
C ARG A 297 20.52 -6.74 14.11
N ARG A 298 21.24 -5.72 13.65
CA ARG A 298 22.46 -5.90 12.86
C ARG A 298 23.54 -6.59 13.71
N ARG A 299 24.14 -7.67 13.18
CA ARG A 299 25.28 -8.31 13.83
C ARG A 299 26.45 -7.33 14.03
N ALA A 300 27.30 -7.60 15.00
CA ALA A 300 28.49 -6.82 15.26
C ALA A 300 29.50 -6.86 14.10
#